data_1ba1aefee657df6e2b8707375265564b
#
_entry.id   1ba1aefee657df6e2b8707375265564b
#
_cell.length_a   1.000
_cell.length_b   1.000
_cell.length_c   1.000
_cell.angle_alpha   90.00
_cell.angle_beta   90.00
_cell.angle_gamma   90.00
#
_symmetry.space_group_name_H-M   'P 1'
#
loop_
_entity.id
_entity.type
_entity.pdbx_description
1 polymer ?
#
loop_
_entity_poly.entity_id
_entity_poly.type
_entity_poly.pdbx_seq_one_letter_code
_entity_poly.pdbx_strand_id
1 'polypeptide(L)'
;YFAYVDELIDLAATHELYIGLLPTWGDKVNRNQWGVGPVVFTPEKAQVYGHFLGARYREKSNLIWILGGDRPAVHDQDDSRPLWQAMAAGIDAGAGFRTLKTYHPMGGHSSSIWLHEETWLDFNMMQSGHGRGRDTAVWE
;
A
#
# COMPACT_ATOMS: atom_id res chain seq x y z
N TYR A 1 9.65 5.78 16.60
CA TYR A 1 9.48 5.26 15.23
C TYR A 1 8.90 6.34 14.32
N PHE A 2 7.70 6.86 14.59
CA PHE A 2 7.05 7.82 13.68
C PHE A 2 7.80 9.13 13.52
N ALA A 3 8.46 9.66 14.57
CA ALA A 3 9.29 10.86 14.44
C ALA A 3 10.40 10.69 13.39
N TYR A 4 10.99 9.50 13.31
CA TYR A 4 12.01 9.21 12.29
C TYR A 4 11.41 9.14 10.87
N VAL A 5 10.19 8.60 10.74
CA VAL A 5 9.47 8.60 9.44
C VAL A 5 9.15 10.04 9.03
N ASP A 6 8.72 10.88 9.97
CA ASP A 6 8.46 12.31 9.73
C ASP A 6 9.71 13.02 9.17
N GLU A 7 10.87 12.80 9.80
CA GLU A 7 12.16 13.38 9.38
C GLU A 7 12.53 12.94 7.96
N LEU A 8 12.34 11.66 7.63
CA LEU A 8 12.63 11.15 6.28
C LEU A 8 11.72 11.76 5.21
N ILE A 9 10.42 11.92 5.51
CA ILE A 9 9.46 12.55 4.60
C ILE A 9 9.84 14.01 4.37
N ASP A 10 10.19 14.73 5.43
CA ASP A 10 10.58 16.14 5.34
C ASP A 10 11.92 16.31 4.60
N LEU A 11 12.88 15.44 4.87
CA LEU A 11 14.15 15.45 4.14
C LEU A 11 13.94 15.18 2.65
N ALA A 12 13.12 14.20 2.28
CA ALA A 12 12.77 13.91 0.89
C ALA A 12 12.12 15.12 0.22
N ALA A 13 11.23 15.82 0.91
CA ALA A 13 10.59 17.03 0.39
C ALA A 13 11.61 18.14 0.09
N THR A 14 12.66 18.31 0.91
CA THR A 14 13.73 19.30 0.64
C THR A 14 14.54 18.99 -0.62
N HIS A 15 14.50 17.74 -1.08
CA HIS A 15 15.15 17.27 -2.31
C HIS A 15 14.16 17.05 -3.46
N GLU A 16 12.92 17.56 -3.34
CA GLU A 16 11.86 17.42 -4.35
C GLU A 16 11.54 15.95 -4.69
N LEU A 17 11.72 15.05 -3.71
CA LEU A 17 11.45 13.62 -3.85
C LEU A 17 10.10 13.26 -3.24
N TYR A 18 9.38 12.35 -3.92
CA TYR A 18 8.20 11.70 -3.38
C TYR A 18 8.55 10.43 -2.62
N ILE A 19 7.82 10.17 -1.55
CA ILE A 19 7.94 8.94 -0.76
C ILE A 19 6.74 8.04 -1.06
N GLY A 20 7.01 6.83 -1.54
CA GLY A 20 6.03 5.74 -1.53
C GLY A 20 5.93 5.14 -0.13
N LEU A 21 4.89 5.48 0.62
CA LEU A 21 4.74 5.03 2.01
C LEU A 21 3.82 3.81 2.08
N LEU A 22 4.36 2.69 2.56
CA LEU A 22 3.58 1.49 2.84
C LEU A 22 3.12 1.53 4.30
N PRO A 23 1.80 1.56 4.57
CA PRO A 23 1.26 1.52 5.93
C PRO A 23 1.68 0.27 6.69
N THR A 24 1.72 -0.84 6.00
CA THR A 24 2.12 -2.14 6.53
C THR A 24 2.62 -3.04 5.41
N TRP A 25 3.29 -4.11 5.77
CA TRP A 25 3.63 -5.18 4.83
C TRP A 25 2.54 -6.25 4.81
N GLY A 26 2.39 -6.96 3.69
CA GLY A 26 1.30 -7.89 3.47
C GLY A 26 1.23 -9.07 4.44
N ASP A 27 2.34 -9.46 5.08
CA ASP A 27 2.35 -10.52 6.10
C ASP A 27 1.57 -10.18 7.38
N LYS A 28 1.23 -8.90 7.58
CA LYS A 28 0.37 -8.45 8.67
C LYS A 28 -1.13 -8.58 8.35
N VAL A 29 -1.45 -8.89 7.09
CA VAL A 29 -2.81 -9.08 6.59
C VAL A 29 -3.13 -10.55 6.37
N ASN A 30 -2.22 -11.30 5.73
CA ASN A 30 -2.34 -12.75 5.54
C ASN A 30 -0.98 -13.44 5.50
N ARG A 31 -0.96 -14.78 5.50
CA ARG A 31 0.26 -15.60 5.48
C ARG A 31 0.46 -16.34 4.14
N ASN A 32 -0.20 -15.91 3.09
CA ASN A 32 -0.24 -16.66 1.83
C ASN A 32 1.06 -16.60 1.02
N GLN A 33 1.99 -15.74 1.40
CA GLN A 33 3.29 -15.54 0.74
C GLN A 33 4.40 -15.35 1.79
N TRP A 34 5.38 -14.53 1.47
CA TRP A 34 6.53 -14.23 2.32
C TRP A 34 6.17 -13.49 3.60
N GLY A 35 6.99 -13.67 4.62
CA GLY A 35 6.86 -12.96 5.89
C GLY A 35 6.54 -13.91 7.04
N VAL A 36 6.66 -13.39 8.25
CA VAL A 36 6.55 -14.19 9.49
C VAL A 36 5.28 -13.88 10.29
N GLY A 37 4.48 -12.90 9.85
CA GLY A 37 3.34 -12.42 10.63
C GLY A 37 3.76 -11.68 11.92
N PRO A 38 2.96 -11.69 12.99
CA PRO A 38 1.60 -12.22 13.03
C PRO A 38 0.64 -11.43 12.13
N VAL A 39 -0.47 -12.04 11.73
CA VAL A 39 -1.60 -11.33 11.13
C VAL A 39 -2.23 -10.48 12.22
N VAL A 40 -2.31 -9.17 12.01
CA VAL A 40 -2.80 -8.21 13.01
C VAL A 40 -3.99 -7.38 12.54
N PHE A 41 -4.17 -7.25 11.21
CA PHE A 41 -5.21 -6.42 10.66
C PHE A 41 -6.51 -7.19 10.41
N THR A 42 -7.60 -6.56 10.78
CA THR A 42 -8.96 -6.77 10.28
C THR A 42 -9.37 -5.51 9.54
N PRO A 43 -10.48 -5.51 8.76
CA PRO A 43 -10.97 -4.28 8.11
C PRO A 43 -11.13 -3.11 9.10
N GLU A 44 -11.67 -3.35 10.30
CA GLU A 44 -11.88 -2.34 11.33
C GLU A 44 -10.55 -1.76 11.84
N LYS A 45 -9.56 -2.61 12.12
CA LYS A 45 -8.24 -2.18 12.54
C LYS A 45 -7.50 -1.43 11.43
N ALA A 46 -7.67 -1.88 10.19
CA ALA A 46 -7.10 -1.24 9.02
C ALA A 46 -7.65 0.17 8.83
N GLN A 47 -8.96 0.36 9.00
CA GLN A 47 -9.60 1.67 8.94
C GLN A 47 -9.09 2.62 10.03
N VAL A 48 -9.01 2.15 11.28
CA VAL A 48 -8.52 2.96 12.41
C VAL A 48 -7.05 3.35 12.21
N TYR A 49 -6.23 2.41 11.78
CA TYR A 49 -4.81 2.67 11.53
C TYR A 49 -4.60 3.60 10.33
N GLY A 50 -5.37 3.39 9.26
CA GLY A 50 -5.39 4.27 8.10
C GLY A 50 -5.75 5.70 8.49
N HIS A 51 -6.80 5.88 9.30
CA HIS A 51 -7.20 7.20 9.79
C HIS A 51 -6.09 7.88 10.61
N PHE A 52 -5.43 7.14 11.49
CA PHE A 52 -4.28 7.67 12.23
C PHE A 52 -3.17 8.16 11.31
N LEU A 53 -2.80 7.36 10.29
CA LEU A 53 -1.75 7.72 9.34
C LEU A 53 -2.16 8.91 8.46
N GLY A 54 -3.38 8.90 7.94
CA GLY A 54 -3.92 10.00 7.13
C GLY A 54 -3.92 11.32 7.89
N ALA A 55 -4.38 11.32 9.16
CA ALA A 55 -4.36 12.50 10.01
C ALA A 55 -2.95 12.99 10.32
N ARG A 56 -2.01 12.05 10.55
CA ARG A 56 -0.61 12.38 10.84
C ARG A 56 0.08 13.06 9.67
N TYR A 57 -0.16 12.59 8.46
CA TYR A 57 0.57 13.01 7.27
C TYR A 57 -0.23 13.92 6.33
N ARG A 58 -1.37 14.43 6.76
CA ARG A 58 -2.25 15.26 5.93
C ARG A 58 -1.59 16.52 5.34
N GLU A 59 -0.57 17.06 6.01
CA GLU A 59 0.16 18.26 5.56
C GLU A 59 1.39 17.90 4.68
N LYS A 60 1.64 16.61 4.43
CA LYS A 60 2.77 16.14 3.63
C LYS A 60 2.33 15.94 2.18
N SER A 61 2.74 16.84 1.29
CA SER A 61 2.34 16.84 -0.12
C SER A 61 3.14 15.88 -1.01
N ASN A 62 4.22 15.30 -0.49
CA ASN A 62 5.15 14.44 -1.22
C ASN A 62 4.96 12.94 -0.90
N LEU A 63 3.73 12.53 -0.58
CA LEU A 63 3.42 11.14 -0.28
C LEU A 63 2.55 10.47 -1.36
N ILE A 64 2.91 9.23 -1.66
CA ILE A 64 2.08 8.26 -2.41
C ILE A 64 1.85 7.08 -1.48
N TRP A 65 0.60 6.75 -1.20
CA TRP A 65 0.26 5.61 -0.36
C TRP A 65 0.33 4.32 -1.19
N ILE A 66 1.15 3.37 -0.75
CA ILE A 66 1.29 2.08 -1.40
C ILE A 66 0.73 1.01 -0.47
N LEU A 67 -0.47 0.55 -0.75
CA LEU A 67 -1.10 -0.53 0.01
C LEU A 67 -0.54 -1.89 -0.45
N GLY A 68 -0.88 -2.98 0.23
CA GLY A 68 -0.39 -4.32 -0.13
C GLY A 68 0.93 -4.67 0.53
N GLY A 69 1.90 -5.07 -0.26
CA GLY A 69 3.22 -5.51 0.21
C GLY A 69 3.47 -6.97 -0.11
N ASP A 70 3.84 -7.23 -1.37
CA ASP A 70 4.24 -8.54 -1.91
C ASP A 70 3.16 -9.62 -1.74
N ARG A 71 1.90 -9.24 -1.96
CA ARG A 71 0.71 -10.11 -1.79
C ARG A 71 -0.25 -9.98 -2.96
N PRO A 72 -0.88 -11.09 -3.38
CA PRO A 72 -2.11 -11.00 -4.14
C PRO A 72 -3.21 -10.43 -3.25
N ALA A 73 -4.08 -9.57 -3.80
CA ALA A 73 -5.23 -9.08 -3.04
C ALA A 73 -6.30 -10.16 -2.86
N VAL A 74 -6.34 -11.13 -3.77
CA VAL A 74 -7.18 -12.33 -3.70
C VAL A 74 -6.30 -13.56 -3.97
N HIS A 75 -6.40 -14.57 -3.12
CA HIS A 75 -5.70 -15.84 -3.27
C HIS A 75 -6.58 -16.98 -2.75
N ASP A 76 -6.96 -17.89 -3.61
CA ASP A 76 -7.91 -18.96 -3.32
C ASP A 76 -9.22 -18.41 -2.72
N GLN A 77 -9.52 -18.74 -1.48
CA GLN A 77 -10.69 -18.27 -0.73
C GLN A 77 -10.40 -17.02 0.11
N ASP A 78 -9.16 -16.56 0.11
CA ASP A 78 -8.72 -15.40 0.88
C ASP A 78 -8.88 -14.13 0.02
N ASP A 79 -9.86 -13.29 0.36
CA ASP A 79 -10.10 -12.00 -0.26
C ASP A 79 -9.76 -10.87 0.73
N SER A 80 -8.63 -10.22 0.52
CA SER A 80 -8.18 -9.11 1.35
C SER A 80 -8.60 -7.72 0.83
N ARG A 81 -9.34 -7.65 -0.29
CA ARG A 81 -9.81 -6.37 -0.85
C ARG A 81 -10.61 -5.53 0.15
N PRO A 82 -11.58 -6.12 0.94
CA PRO A 82 -12.31 -5.33 1.92
C PRO A 82 -11.42 -4.69 2.99
N LEU A 83 -10.32 -5.35 3.37
CA LEU A 83 -9.35 -4.81 4.32
C LEU A 83 -8.59 -3.61 3.72
N TRP A 84 -8.13 -3.74 2.47
CA TRP A 84 -7.40 -2.68 1.80
C TRP A 84 -8.30 -1.48 1.47
N GLN A 85 -9.56 -1.74 1.12
CA GLN A 85 -10.58 -0.70 0.97
C GLN A 85 -10.80 0.07 2.28
N ALA A 86 -10.89 -0.64 3.41
CA ALA A 86 -11.02 -0.02 4.73
C ALA A 86 -9.80 0.82 5.10
N MET A 87 -8.58 0.32 4.81
CA MET A 87 -7.33 1.06 5.02
C MET A 87 -7.32 2.35 4.19
N ALA A 88 -7.64 2.26 2.90
CA ALA A 88 -7.69 3.39 1.99
C ALA A 88 -8.72 4.45 2.44
N ALA A 89 -9.93 4.01 2.81
CA ALA A 89 -10.98 4.88 3.34
C ALA A 89 -10.55 5.56 4.65
N GLY A 90 -9.86 4.82 5.52
CA GLY A 90 -9.30 5.37 6.75
C GLY A 90 -8.28 6.48 6.47
N ILE A 91 -7.35 6.26 5.53
CA ILE A 91 -6.34 7.26 5.15
C ILE A 91 -7.01 8.54 4.65
N ASP A 92 -7.97 8.44 3.74
CA ASP A 92 -8.67 9.60 3.21
C ASP A 92 -9.48 10.34 4.28
N ALA A 93 -10.16 9.60 5.14
CA ALA A 93 -10.92 10.18 6.27
C ALA A 93 -9.99 10.92 7.25
N GLY A 94 -8.82 10.36 7.54
CA GLY A 94 -7.83 10.99 8.41
C GLY A 94 -7.18 12.23 7.78
N ALA A 95 -6.89 12.17 6.50
CA ALA A 95 -6.34 13.30 5.74
C ALA A 95 -7.36 14.43 5.55
N GLY A 96 -8.66 14.10 5.48
CA GLY A 96 -9.73 15.03 5.18
C GLY A 96 -9.91 15.30 3.68
N PHE A 97 -9.21 14.58 2.83
CA PHE A 97 -9.29 14.63 1.36
C PHE A 97 -8.86 13.31 0.74
N ARG A 98 -9.15 13.11 -0.54
CA ARG A 98 -8.68 11.95 -1.30
C ARG A 98 -7.17 12.03 -1.52
N THR A 99 -6.44 11.02 -1.06
CA THR A 99 -4.99 10.90 -1.21
C THR A 99 -4.63 10.02 -2.41
N LEU A 100 -3.42 10.14 -2.94
CA LEU A 100 -2.93 9.32 -4.05
C LEU A 100 -2.53 7.92 -3.54
N LYS A 101 -3.13 6.87 -4.11
CA LYS A 101 -2.98 5.48 -3.65
C LYS A 101 -2.75 4.51 -4.79
N THR A 102 -1.90 3.52 -4.51
CA THR A 102 -1.69 2.34 -5.35
C THR A 102 -1.56 1.08 -4.50
N TYR A 103 -1.30 -0.05 -5.14
CA TYR A 103 -1.15 -1.35 -4.47
C TYR A 103 0.08 -2.09 -4.97
N HIS A 104 0.94 -2.51 -4.04
CA HIS A 104 2.13 -3.32 -4.29
C HIS A 104 1.74 -4.81 -4.38
N PRO A 105 1.65 -5.37 -5.61
CA PRO A 105 1.27 -6.77 -5.81
C PRO A 105 2.41 -7.72 -5.49
N MET A 106 2.18 -9.02 -5.65
CA MET A 106 3.24 -10.02 -5.64
C MET A 106 4.08 -9.96 -6.91
N GLY A 107 5.30 -10.53 -6.83
CA GLY A 107 6.23 -10.55 -7.97
C GLY A 107 5.68 -11.20 -9.24
N GLY A 108 5.93 -10.60 -10.38
CA GLY A 108 5.45 -11.02 -11.68
C GLY A 108 3.99 -10.68 -11.97
N HIS A 109 3.37 -9.79 -11.17
CA HIS A 109 1.96 -9.44 -11.30
C HIS A 109 1.73 -7.94 -11.28
N SER A 110 0.62 -7.52 -11.90
CA SER A 110 0.07 -6.17 -11.78
C SER A 110 -1.07 -6.15 -10.76
N SER A 111 -1.22 -5.04 -10.05
CA SER A 111 -2.37 -4.81 -9.17
C SER A 111 -3.70 -4.83 -9.91
N SER A 112 -3.69 -4.54 -11.21
CA SER A 112 -4.88 -4.56 -12.08
C SER A 112 -5.60 -5.91 -12.10
N ILE A 113 -4.89 -7.01 -11.85
CA ILE A 113 -5.48 -8.36 -11.83
C ILE A 113 -6.62 -8.46 -10.82
N TRP A 114 -6.52 -7.76 -9.69
CA TRP A 114 -7.47 -7.88 -8.59
C TRP A 114 -8.21 -6.58 -8.26
N LEU A 115 -7.62 -5.42 -8.60
CA LEU A 115 -8.01 -4.14 -8.00
C LEU A 115 -8.32 -3.05 -9.03
N HIS A 116 -8.34 -3.37 -10.33
CA HIS A 116 -8.54 -2.37 -11.39
C HIS A 116 -9.84 -1.58 -11.22
N GLU A 117 -10.90 -2.24 -10.76
CA GLU A 117 -12.22 -1.64 -10.56
C GLU A 117 -12.39 -0.98 -9.18
N GLU A 118 -11.39 -1.05 -8.31
CA GLU A 118 -11.46 -0.46 -6.99
C GLU A 118 -11.39 1.07 -7.06
N THR A 119 -12.42 1.73 -6.56
CA THR A 119 -12.55 3.20 -6.66
C THR A 119 -11.49 3.98 -5.88
N TRP A 120 -10.83 3.33 -4.90
CA TRP A 120 -9.77 3.94 -4.11
C TRP A 120 -8.38 3.87 -4.80
N LEU A 121 -8.19 2.99 -5.79
CA LEU A 121 -6.94 2.83 -6.52
C LEU A 121 -6.82 3.92 -7.58
N ASP A 122 -5.75 4.69 -7.56
CA ASP A 122 -5.54 5.78 -8.52
C ASP A 122 -4.73 5.35 -9.74
N PHE A 123 -3.80 4.41 -9.57
CA PHE A 123 -3.04 3.81 -10.67
C PHE A 123 -2.58 2.40 -10.32
N ASN A 124 -2.39 1.58 -11.36
CA ASN A 124 -1.88 0.23 -11.17
C ASN A 124 -0.36 0.24 -11.01
N MET A 125 0.13 -0.61 -10.09
CA MET A 125 1.54 -0.90 -9.89
C MET A 125 1.83 -2.31 -10.39
N MET A 126 2.99 -2.51 -10.97
CA MET A 126 3.52 -3.80 -11.38
C MET A 126 4.81 -4.11 -10.64
N GLN A 127 4.95 -5.34 -10.17
CA GLN A 127 6.20 -5.85 -9.63
C GLN A 127 6.78 -6.87 -10.59
N SER A 128 7.90 -6.55 -11.25
CA SER A 128 8.55 -7.45 -12.21
C SER A 128 9.20 -8.67 -11.54
N GLY A 129 9.52 -8.59 -10.24
CA GLY A 129 10.21 -9.64 -9.48
C GLY A 129 11.71 -9.42 -9.39
N HIS A 130 12.44 -10.39 -8.79
CA HIS A 130 13.87 -10.27 -8.47
C HIS A 130 14.79 -11.08 -9.40
N GLY A 131 14.25 -11.80 -10.37
CA GLY A 131 15.02 -12.62 -11.30
C GLY A 131 15.65 -11.80 -12.42
N ARG A 132 16.86 -12.19 -12.87
CA ARG A 132 17.46 -11.63 -14.09
C ARG A 132 16.53 -11.83 -15.28
N GLY A 133 16.36 -10.79 -16.13
CA GLY A 133 15.48 -10.84 -17.30
C GLY A 133 13.99 -10.72 -16.98
N ARG A 134 13.60 -10.45 -15.73
CA ARG A 134 12.21 -10.18 -15.36
C ARG A 134 11.74 -8.76 -15.69
N ASP A 135 12.66 -7.88 -16.04
CA ASP A 135 12.39 -6.53 -16.54
C ASP A 135 11.63 -6.54 -17.88
N THR A 136 11.76 -7.61 -18.67
CA THR A 136 10.98 -7.78 -19.91
C THR A 136 9.48 -8.00 -19.66
N ALA A 137 9.10 -8.53 -18.50
CA ALA A 137 7.69 -8.72 -18.11
C ALA A 137 6.88 -7.40 -18.04
N VAL A 138 7.55 -6.25 -18.08
CA VAL A 138 6.89 -4.94 -18.15
C VAL A 138 6.28 -4.68 -19.53
N TRP A 139 6.75 -5.39 -20.57
CA TRP A 139 6.37 -5.19 -21.96
C TRP A 139 5.50 -6.31 -22.54
N GLU A 140 5.32 -7.40 -21.81
CA GLU A 140 4.48 -8.56 -22.16
C GLU A 140 3.06 -8.41 -21.58
#